data_7c3593272253e675c8dccf29f7aa4327
#
_entry.id   7c3593272253e675c8dccf29f7aa4327
#
_cell.length_a   1.000
_cell.length_b   1.000
_cell.length_c   1.000
_cell.angle_alpha   90.00
_cell.angle_beta   90.00
_cell.angle_gamma   90.00
#
_symmetry.space_group_name_H-M   'P 1'
#
loop_
_entity.id
_entity.type
_entity.pdbx_description
1 polymer ?
#
loop_
_entity_poly.entity_id
_entity_poly.type
_entity_poly.pdbx_seq_one_letter_code
_entity_poly.pdbx_strand_id
1 'polypeptide(L)'
;MAKNLVSLLLWFIFTPILLISAIFITAKQNANQSSLENYASVASNEFEINNNIEGQVLSAEISDLRPYTLSKFLDKTPLAPYSEYIVEVSDKYGIDYRLIPAIAMKESGGGVTIDQSTHNAWGWENGITNFSSWESAIETVGKTLKKNYIAKGLVTPEQIMVVYAPPQVETGGKWAQDINLFFSQMESL
;
A
#
# COMPACT_ATOMS: atom_id res chain seq x y z
N MET A 1 51.69 15.56 -3.16
CA MET A 1 50.66 16.62 -3.32
C MET A 1 49.38 16.13 -3.99
N ALA A 2 49.35 15.26 -4.97
CA ALA A 2 48.15 14.81 -5.66
C ALA A 2 47.12 14.04 -4.77
N LYS A 3 47.55 13.25 -3.80
CA LYS A 3 46.66 12.46 -2.92
C LYS A 3 45.78 13.34 -2.02
N ASN A 4 46.30 14.51 -1.57
CA ASN A 4 45.51 15.42 -0.71
C ASN A 4 44.48 16.22 -1.51
N LEU A 5 44.71 16.44 -2.81
CA LEU A 5 43.79 17.13 -3.69
C LEU A 5 42.55 16.28 -4.01
N VAL A 6 42.75 14.99 -4.24
CA VAL A 6 41.67 14.01 -4.49
C VAL A 6 40.81 13.83 -3.26
N SER A 7 41.41 13.79 -2.07
CA SER A 7 40.64 13.70 -0.78
C SER A 7 39.81 14.94 -0.54
N LEU A 8 40.32 16.15 -0.86
CA LEU A 8 39.57 17.41 -0.75
C LEU A 8 38.41 17.46 -1.73
N LEU A 9 38.59 17.01 -2.97
CA LEU A 9 37.52 16.97 -3.97
C LEU A 9 36.41 15.98 -3.56
N LEU A 10 36.77 14.81 -3.04
CA LEU A 10 35.78 13.85 -2.53
C LEU A 10 35.02 14.41 -1.35
N TRP A 11 35.66 15.15 -0.44
CA TRP A 11 35.01 15.78 0.70
C TRP A 11 33.97 16.82 0.27
N PHE A 12 34.27 17.64 -0.75
CA PHE A 12 33.35 18.64 -1.30
C PHE A 12 32.13 18.04 -2.03
N ILE A 13 32.26 16.81 -2.55
CA ILE A 13 31.16 16.12 -3.24
C ILE A 13 30.26 15.39 -2.23
N PHE A 14 30.85 14.72 -1.22
CA PHE A 14 30.08 13.90 -0.28
C PHE A 14 29.39 14.71 0.81
N THR A 15 29.95 15.85 1.26
CA THR A 15 29.34 16.68 2.32
C THR A 15 27.98 17.27 1.92
N PRO A 16 27.77 17.85 0.73
CA PRO A 16 26.44 18.39 0.36
C PRO A 16 25.40 17.29 0.18
N ILE A 17 25.79 16.09 -0.28
CA ILE A 17 24.88 14.94 -0.43
C ILE A 17 24.37 14.47 0.93
N LEU A 18 25.25 14.40 1.96
CA LEU A 18 24.86 14.04 3.32
C LEU A 18 23.95 15.09 3.95
N LEU A 19 24.20 16.39 3.73
CA LEU A 19 23.34 17.46 4.24
C LEU A 19 21.96 17.46 3.61
N ILE A 20 21.87 17.25 2.29
CA ILE A 20 20.59 17.15 1.58
C ILE A 20 19.79 15.93 2.06
N SER A 21 20.43 14.79 2.29
CA SER A 21 19.77 13.59 2.80
C SER A 21 19.25 13.78 4.23
N ALA A 22 20.00 14.46 5.10
CA ALA A 22 19.57 14.79 6.45
C ALA A 22 18.36 15.74 6.49
N ILE A 23 18.34 16.76 5.62
CA ILE A 23 17.19 17.67 5.46
C ILE A 23 15.95 16.92 4.97
N PHE A 24 16.11 15.98 4.05
CA PHE A 24 14.99 15.18 3.54
C PHE A 24 14.39 14.27 4.63
N ILE A 25 15.23 13.66 5.47
CA ILE A 25 14.78 12.81 6.58
C ILE A 25 14.03 13.64 7.63
N THR A 26 14.56 14.81 8.03
CA THR A 26 13.89 15.69 9.00
C THR A 26 12.59 16.30 8.48
N ALA A 27 12.52 16.66 7.19
CA ALA A 27 11.30 17.15 6.56
C ALA A 27 10.20 16.07 6.52
N LYS A 28 10.57 14.82 6.27
CA LYS A 28 9.64 13.69 6.28
C LYS A 28 9.12 13.37 7.70
N GLN A 29 9.97 13.49 8.72
CA GLN A 29 9.56 13.30 10.12
C GLN A 29 8.58 14.39 10.59
N ASN A 30 8.84 15.68 10.25
CA ASN A 30 7.95 16.78 10.60
C ASN A 30 6.59 16.70 9.89
N ALA A 31 6.54 16.26 8.63
CA ALA A 31 5.29 16.06 7.91
C ALA A 31 4.40 14.96 8.54
N ASN A 32 5.01 13.90 9.07
CA ASN A 32 4.29 12.86 9.78
C ASN A 32 3.76 13.31 11.15
N GLN A 33 4.50 14.17 11.85
CA GLN A 33 4.10 14.65 13.18
C GLN A 33 2.92 15.63 13.09
N SER A 34 2.89 16.51 12.11
CA SER A 34 1.78 17.47 11.91
C SER A 34 0.47 16.79 11.49
N SER A 35 0.53 15.66 10.79
CA SER A 35 -0.67 14.90 10.46
C SER A 35 -1.27 14.20 11.67
N LEU A 36 -0.45 13.63 12.57
CA LEU A 36 -0.90 12.99 13.81
C LEU A 36 -1.56 14.00 14.78
N GLU A 37 -1.02 15.21 14.88
CA GLU A 37 -1.59 16.27 15.74
C GLU A 37 -2.95 16.76 15.22
N ASN A 38 -3.13 16.85 13.90
CA ASN A 38 -4.42 17.21 13.31
C ASN A 38 -5.49 16.12 13.53
N TYR A 39 -5.14 14.83 13.46
CA TYR A 39 -6.09 13.74 13.75
C TYR A 39 -6.44 13.67 15.24
N ALA A 40 -5.46 13.91 16.13
CA ALA A 40 -5.72 13.95 17.56
C ALA A 40 -6.64 15.13 17.97
N SER A 41 -6.51 16.29 17.31
CA SER A 41 -7.37 17.44 17.56
C SER A 41 -8.80 17.29 17.02
N VAL A 42 -8.97 16.60 15.89
CA VAL A 42 -10.31 16.27 15.36
C VAL A 42 -11.00 15.24 16.25
N ALA A 43 -10.30 14.20 16.66
CA ALA A 43 -10.82 13.17 17.57
C ALA A 43 -11.20 13.74 18.95
N SER A 44 -10.41 14.69 19.49
CA SER A 44 -10.72 15.33 20.77
C SER A 44 -11.92 16.28 20.69
N ASN A 45 -12.13 16.97 19.57
CA ASN A 45 -13.30 17.83 19.38
C ASN A 45 -14.61 17.04 19.20
N GLU A 46 -14.58 15.87 18.56
CA GLU A 46 -15.76 14.99 18.52
C GLU A 46 -16.09 14.38 19.89
N PHE A 47 -15.11 14.18 20.75
CA PHE A 47 -15.31 13.62 22.09
C PHE A 47 -15.95 14.63 23.07
N GLU A 48 -15.72 15.94 22.91
CA GLU A 48 -16.33 16.98 23.77
C GLU A 48 -17.80 17.29 23.42
N ILE A 49 -18.27 17.03 22.21
CA ILE A 49 -19.65 17.32 21.77
C ILE A 49 -20.66 16.31 22.32
N ASN A 50 -20.25 15.09 22.67
CA ASN A 50 -21.17 14.02 23.07
C ASN A 50 -21.35 13.80 24.58
N ASN A 51 -20.73 14.62 25.46
CA ASN A 51 -20.86 14.45 26.92
C ASN A 51 -22.17 14.98 27.53
N ASN A 52 -23.15 15.41 26.73
CA ASN A 52 -24.42 15.94 27.21
C ASN A 52 -25.67 15.10 26.87
N ILE A 53 -25.50 13.80 26.57
CA ILE A 53 -26.64 12.88 26.41
C ILE A 53 -26.51 11.77 27.45
N GLU A 54 -27.37 11.86 28.48
CA GLU A 54 -27.51 10.86 29.50
C GLU A 54 -27.82 9.48 28.89
N GLY A 55 -27.02 8.49 29.22
CA GLY A 55 -27.43 7.10 29.37
C GLY A 55 -27.51 6.22 28.14
N GLN A 56 -26.88 6.52 27.03
CA GLN A 56 -26.62 5.52 26.00
C GLN A 56 -25.13 5.18 25.97
N VAL A 57 -24.80 3.99 26.48
CA VAL A 57 -23.53 3.34 26.18
C VAL A 57 -23.56 3.00 24.68
N LEU A 58 -23.23 3.97 23.85
CA LEU A 58 -22.75 3.70 22.51
C LEU A 58 -21.41 2.99 22.71
N SER A 59 -21.43 1.66 22.62
CA SER A 59 -20.21 0.91 22.32
C SER A 59 -19.68 1.57 21.05
N ALA A 60 -18.59 2.32 21.16
CA ALA A 60 -17.86 2.77 20.00
C ALA A 60 -17.51 1.48 19.23
N GLU A 61 -18.23 1.23 18.16
CA GLU A 61 -17.85 0.20 17.20
C GLU A 61 -16.40 0.50 16.86
N ILE A 62 -15.48 -0.41 17.18
CA ILE A 62 -14.08 -0.25 16.81
C ILE A 62 -14.12 -0.17 15.29
N SER A 63 -13.99 1.03 14.77
CA SER A 63 -14.01 1.24 13.32
C SER A 63 -12.93 0.37 12.69
N ASP A 64 -13.26 -0.31 11.62
CA ASP A 64 -12.31 -1.13 10.87
C ASP A 64 -11.14 -0.27 10.40
N LEU A 65 -9.95 -0.52 10.91
CA LEU A 65 -8.74 0.24 10.55
C LEU A 65 -8.12 -0.19 9.22
N ARG A 66 -8.58 -1.28 8.60
CA ARG A 66 -8.03 -1.78 7.34
C ARG A 66 -8.09 -0.75 6.20
N PRO A 67 -9.20 -0.01 5.99
CA PRO A 67 -9.25 1.06 4.98
C PRO A 67 -8.23 2.15 5.22
N TYR A 68 -8.03 2.56 6.47
CA TYR A 68 -7.01 3.55 6.83
C TYR A 68 -5.60 3.04 6.53
N THR A 69 -5.28 1.82 6.95
CA THR A 69 -4.00 1.17 6.65
C THR A 69 -3.73 1.14 5.14
N LEU A 70 -4.73 0.73 4.34
CA LEU A 70 -4.58 0.72 2.88
C LEU A 70 -4.40 2.12 2.30
N SER A 71 -5.12 3.12 2.78
CA SER A 71 -4.98 4.50 2.31
C SER A 71 -3.58 5.05 2.54
N LYS A 72 -2.94 4.67 3.65
CA LYS A 72 -1.56 5.03 3.96
C LYS A 72 -0.56 4.27 3.09
N PHE A 73 -0.75 2.96 2.93
CA PHE A 73 0.10 2.13 2.09
C PHE A 73 0.07 2.56 0.62
N LEU A 74 -1.11 2.93 0.12
CA LEU A 74 -1.34 3.37 -1.26
C LEU A 74 -1.17 4.89 -1.46
N ASP A 75 -0.67 5.61 -0.47
CA ASP A 75 -0.52 7.07 -0.56
C ASP A 75 0.16 7.48 -1.87
N LYS A 76 -0.41 8.51 -2.52
CA LYS A 76 0.04 9.03 -3.84
C LYS A 76 -0.11 8.07 -5.01
N THR A 77 -0.85 6.99 -4.87
CA THR A 77 -1.21 6.14 -5.99
C THR A 77 -2.67 6.40 -6.45
N PRO A 78 -3.02 6.07 -7.69
CA PRO A 78 -4.41 6.13 -8.15
C PRO A 78 -5.37 5.26 -7.36
N LEU A 79 -4.88 4.23 -6.66
CA LEU A 79 -5.70 3.31 -5.86
C LEU A 79 -5.99 3.82 -4.44
N ALA A 80 -5.30 4.83 -3.95
CA ALA A 80 -5.50 5.34 -2.59
C ALA A 80 -6.97 5.71 -2.26
N PRO A 81 -7.74 6.38 -3.16
CA PRO A 81 -9.15 6.70 -2.92
C PRO A 81 -10.07 5.47 -2.82
N TYR A 82 -9.62 4.31 -3.25
CA TYR A 82 -10.41 3.07 -3.31
C TYR A 82 -10.10 2.10 -2.16
N SER A 83 -9.40 2.56 -1.12
CA SER A 83 -8.97 1.71 0.01
C SER A 83 -10.13 1.01 0.72
N GLU A 84 -11.24 1.70 0.96
CA GLU A 84 -12.46 1.13 1.54
C GLU A 84 -13.06 0.07 0.62
N TYR A 85 -13.21 0.38 -0.66
CA TYR A 85 -13.75 -0.55 -1.65
C TYR A 85 -12.87 -1.80 -1.83
N ILE A 86 -11.55 -1.68 -1.72
CA ILE A 86 -10.63 -2.84 -1.72
C ILE A 86 -10.92 -3.76 -0.54
N VAL A 87 -11.17 -3.20 0.66
CA VAL A 87 -11.53 -3.99 1.85
C VAL A 87 -12.88 -4.68 1.65
N GLU A 88 -13.89 -3.97 1.17
CA GLU A 88 -15.23 -4.53 0.88
C GLU A 88 -15.16 -5.70 -0.10
N VAL A 89 -14.41 -5.55 -1.20
CA VAL A 89 -14.22 -6.60 -2.20
C VAL A 89 -13.44 -7.77 -1.62
N SER A 90 -12.46 -7.52 -0.78
CA SER A 90 -11.68 -8.57 -0.12
C SER A 90 -12.56 -9.40 0.82
N ASP A 91 -13.39 -8.76 1.63
CA ASP A 91 -14.35 -9.42 2.50
C ASP A 91 -15.40 -10.22 1.71
N LYS A 92 -15.97 -9.63 0.66
CA LYS A 92 -16.93 -10.26 -0.25
C LYS A 92 -16.41 -11.57 -0.82
N TYR A 93 -15.13 -11.64 -1.16
CA TYR A 93 -14.52 -12.82 -1.77
C TYR A 93 -13.72 -13.69 -0.78
N GLY A 94 -13.63 -13.29 0.51
CA GLY A 94 -12.84 -13.99 1.52
C GLY A 94 -11.36 -14.03 1.17
N ILE A 95 -10.79 -12.89 0.79
CA ILE A 95 -9.39 -12.67 0.42
C ILE A 95 -8.72 -11.87 1.52
N ASP A 96 -7.46 -12.13 1.81
CA ASP A 96 -6.67 -11.22 2.64
C ASP A 96 -6.67 -9.82 2.00
N TYR A 97 -7.17 -8.81 2.74
CA TYR A 97 -7.34 -7.44 2.23
C TYR A 97 -6.06 -6.80 1.69
N ARG A 98 -4.89 -7.31 2.12
CA ARG A 98 -3.57 -6.84 1.69
C ARG A 98 -3.18 -7.36 0.29
N LEU A 99 -3.81 -8.44 -0.18
CA LEU A 99 -3.35 -9.13 -1.40
C LEU A 99 -3.60 -8.29 -2.67
N ILE A 100 -4.79 -7.72 -2.83
CA ILE A 100 -5.16 -6.91 -4.00
C ILE A 100 -4.20 -5.71 -4.15
N PRO A 101 -3.98 -4.86 -3.12
CA PRO A 101 -3.08 -3.72 -3.23
C PRO A 101 -1.60 -4.13 -3.35
N ALA A 102 -1.17 -5.21 -2.69
CA ALA A 102 0.21 -5.68 -2.80
C ALA A 102 0.57 -6.12 -4.22
N ILE A 103 -0.33 -6.83 -4.91
CA ILE A 103 -0.12 -7.19 -6.32
C ILE A 103 -0.08 -5.93 -7.19
N ALA A 104 -0.98 -4.97 -7.02
CA ALA A 104 -0.96 -3.71 -7.77
C ALA A 104 0.35 -2.93 -7.57
N MET A 105 0.84 -2.87 -6.33
CA MET A 105 2.14 -2.24 -6.02
C MET A 105 3.30 -2.96 -6.71
N LYS A 106 3.27 -4.29 -6.73
CA LYS A 106 4.28 -5.11 -7.41
C LYS A 106 4.32 -4.90 -8.92
N GLU A 107 3.14 -4.86 -9.55
CA GLU A 107 3.02 -4.83 -11.02
C GLU A 107 3.23 -3.42 -11.60
N SER A 108 2.72 -2.38 -10.92
CA SER A 108 2.68 -1.03 -11.49
C SER A 108 2.87 0.12 -10.49
N GLY A 109 3.35 -0.17 -9.28
CA GLY A 109 3.42 0.83 -8.23
C GLY A 109 2.03 1.37 -7.85
N GLY A 110 1.04 0.48 -7.74
CA GLY A 110 -0.33 0.87 -7.42
C GLY A 110 -1.04 1.63 -8.54
N GLY A 111 -0.64 1.40 -9.79
CA GLY A 111 -1.18 2.08 -10.97
C GLY A 111 -0.45 3.34 -11.39
N VAL A 112 0.65 3.70 -10.74
CA VAL A 112 1.42 4.93 -11.07
C VAL A 112 2.06 4.85 -12.46
N THR A 113 2.52 3.66 -12.87
CA THR A 113 3.31 3.49 -14.11
C THR A 113 2.49 3.08 -15.33
N ILE A 114 1.16 3.07 -15.23
CA ILE A 114 0.25 2.69 -16.33
C ILE A 114 -0.37 3.92 -17.01
N ASP A 115 -0.99 3.70 -18.17
CA ASP A 115 -1.99 4.64 -18.70
C ASP A 115 -3.22 4.61 -17.80
N GLN A 116 -3.51 5.73 -17.13
CA GLN A 116 -4.59 5.86 -16.15
C GLN A 116 -5.99 5.56 -16.75
N SER A 117 -6.16 5.75 -18.07
CA SER A 117 -7.42 5.46 -18.75
C SER A 117 -7.75 3.98 -18.80
N THR A 118 -6.76 3.11 -18.59
CA THR A 118 -6.94 1.65 -18.60
C THR A 118 -7.43 1.08 -17.29
N HIS A 119 -7.21 1.77 -16.16
CA HIS A 119 -7.48 1.30 -14.80
C HIS A 119 -6.86 -0.08 -14.48
N ASN A 120 -5.76 -0.46 -15.18
CA ASN A 120 -5.19 -1.81 -15.14
C ASN A 120 -3.90 -1.87 -14.32
N ALA A 121 -3.99 -1.62 -13.01
CA ALA A 121 -2.84 -1.63 -12.12
C ALA A 121 -2.20 -3.02 -11.94
N TRP A 122 -2.88 -4.09 -12.33
CA TRP A 122 -2.44 -5.50 -12.15
C TRP A 122 -1.82 -6.12 -13.40
N GLY A 123 -1.63 -5.35 -14.48
CA GLY A 123 -1.02 -5.83 -15.72
C GLY A 123 -1.84 -6.88 -16.46
N TRP A 124 -3.18 -6.87 -16.30
CA TRP A 124 -4.07 -7.87 -16.87
C TRP A 124 -3.91 -7.98 -18.38
N GLU A 125 -3.80 -9.24 -18.90
CA GLU A 125 -3.54 -9.53 -20.31
C GLU A 125 -2.33 -8.74 -20.87
N ASN A 126 -1.24 -8.73 -20.15
CA ASN A 126 -0.04 -7.95 -20.48
C ASN A 126 -0.30 -6.44 -20.64
N GLY A 127 -1.23 -5.89 -19.85
CA GLY A 127 -1.59 -4.48 -19.87
C GLY A 127 -2.59 -4.07 -20.96
N ILE A 128 -3.10 -5.00 -21.75
CA ILE A 128 -4.02 -4.72 -22.87
C ILE A 128 -5.46 -4.48 -22.40
N THR A 129 -5.87 -5.11 -21.29
CA THR A 129 -7.23 -4.96 -20.76
C THR A 129 -7.49 -3.53 -20.31
N ASN A 130 -8.59 -2.95 -20.78
CA ASN A 130 -9.12 -1.67 -20.31
C ASN A 130 -10.36 -1.93 -19.46
N PHE A 131 -10.29 -1.58 -18.17
CA PHE A 131 -11.45 -1.60 -17.29
C PHE A 131 -12.23 -0.29 -17.38
N SER A 132 -13.55 -0.34 -17.21
CA SER A 132 -14.42 0.85 -17.29
C SER A 132 -14.20 1.83 -16.12
N SER A 133 -13.71 1.33 -14.98
CA SER A 133 -13.37 2.11 -13.79
C SER A 133 -12.42 1.34 -12.87
N TRP A 134 -11.87 2.00 -11.87
CA TRP A 134 -11.07 1.37 -10.82
C TRP A 134 -11.86 0.34 -10.03
N GLU A 135 -13.13 0.62 -9.71
CA GLU A 135 -14.01 -0.32 -9.01
C GLU A 135 -14.22 -1.60 -9.83
N SER A 136 -14.48 -1.45 -11.14
CA SER A 136 -14.63 -2.60 -12.04
C SER A 136 -13.36 -3.46 -12.10
N ALA A 137 -12.19 -2.82 -12.08
CA ALA A 137 -10.90 -3.50 -12.05
C ALA A 137 -10.71 -4.26 -10.73
N ILE A 138 -10.90 -3.60 -9.59
CA ILE A 138 -10.75 -4.18 -8.25
C ILE A 138 -11.70 -5.38 -8.08
N GLU A 139 -12.97 -5.23 -8.46
CA GLU A 139 -13.97 -6.30 -8.41
C GLU A 139 -13.54 -7.52 -9.26
N THR A 140 -13.06 -7.28 -10.48
CA THR A 140 -12.60 -8.35 -11.38
C THR A 140 -11.39 -9.08 -10.81
N VAL A 141 -10.44 -8.33 -10.25
CA VAL A 141 -9.24 -8.89 -9.59
C VAL A 141 -9.65 -9.75 -8.40
N GLY A 142 -10.48 -9.22 -7.49
CA GLY A 142 -10.96 -9.95 -6.31
C GLY A 142 -11.66 -11.25 -6.69
N LYS A 143 -12.60 -11.19 -7.64
CA LYS A 143 -13.31 -12.37 -8.15
C LYS A 143 -12.36 -13.41 -8.74
N THR A 144 -11.35 -12.97 -9.47
CA THR A 144 -10.38 -13.87 -10.09
C THR A 144 -9.42 -14.49 -9.08
N LEU A 145 -8.94 -13.71 -8.11
CA LEU A 145 -8.14 -14.24 -7.00
C LEU A 145 -8.93 -15.32 -6.24
N LYS A 146 -10.20 -15.06 -5.91
CA LYS A 146 -11.06 -16.09 -5.30
C LYS A 146 -11.14 -17.34 -6.13
N LYS A 147 -11.51 -17.22 -7.42
CA LYS A 147 -11.76 -18.36 -8.31
C LYS A 147 -10.50 -19.20 -8.55
N ASN A 148 -9.38 -18.52 -8.82
CA ASN A 148 -8.19 -19.20 -9.34
C ASN A 148 -7.26 -19.70 -8.23
N TYR A 149 -7.31 -19.09 -7.03
CA TYR A 149 -6.38 -19.39 -5.94
C TYR A 149 -7.11 -19.74 -4.63
N ILE A 150 -7.85 -18.81 -4.04
CA ILE A 150 -8.41 -18.98 -2.70
C ILE A 150 -9.38 -20.17 -2.62
N ALA A 151 -10.24 -20.36 -3.62
CA ALA A 151 -11.16 -21.48 -3.71
C ALA A 151 -10.45 -22.85 -3.85
N LYS A 152 -9.17 -22.85 -4.20
CA LYS A 152 -8.33 -24.05 -4.30
C LYS A 152 -7.42 -24.24 -3.07
N GLY A 153 -7.58 -23.43 -2.02
CA GLY A 153 -6.77 -23.49 -0.82
C GLY A 153 -5.41 -22.80 -0.92
N LEU A 154 -5.15 -22.04 -2.01
CA LEU A 154 -3.91 -21.27 -2.19
C LEU A 154 -4.12 -19.89 -1.57
N VAL A 155 -3.74 -19.73 -0.30
CA VAL A 155 -4.05 -18.53 0.50
C VAL A 155 -2.83 -17.69 0.86
N THR A 156 -1.61 -18.27 0.80
CA THR A 156 -0.38 -17.51 1.07
C THR A 156 0.30 -17.06 -0.22
N PRO A 157 1.12 -15.99 -0.18
CA PRO A 157 1.88 -15.55 -1.36
C PRO A 157 2.70 -16.66 -2.00
N GLU A 158 3.33 -17.54 -1.22
CA GLU A 158 4.12 -18.67 -1.72
C GLU A 158 3.25 -19.68 -2.48
N GLN A 159 2.08 -20.01 -1.94
CA GLN A 159 1.14 -20.93 -2.59
C GLN A 159 0.57 -20.35 -3.88
N ILE A 160 0.22 -19.06 -3.85
CA ILE A 160 -0.31 -18.34 -5.01
C ILE A 160 0.76 -18.24 -6.11
N MET A 161 2.00 -17.95 -5.76
CA MET A 161 3.13 -17.82 -6.68
C MET A 161 3.31 -19.03 -7.59
N VAL A 162 3.10 -20.24 -7.07
CA VAL A 162 3.24 -21.48 -7.85
C VAL A 162 2.38 -21.49 -9.12
N VAL A 163 1.23 -20.82 -9.06
CA VAL A 163 0.28 -20.74 -10.19
C VAL A 163 0.33 -19.37 -10.88
N TYR A 164 0.54 -18.30 -10.12
CA TYR A 164 0.56 -16.93 -10.64
C TYR A 164 1.84 -16.61 -11.42
N ALA A 165 2.99 -17.03 -10.88
CA ALA A 165 4.30 -16.73 -11.45
C ALA A 165 5.22 -17.98 -11.39
N PRO A 166 4.89 -19.09 -12.10
CA PRO A 166 5.61 -20.34 -11.99
C PRO A 166 7.14 -20.25 -12.16
N PRO A 167 7.69 -19.41 -13.06
CA PRO A 167 9.14 -19.27 -13.19
C PRO A 167 9.83 -18.74 -11.94
N GLN A 168 9.10 -18.05 -11.06
CA GLN A 168 9.65 -17.50 -9.81
C GLN A 168 9.96 -18.58 -8.77
N VAL A 169 9.33 -19.76 -8.86
CA VAL A 169 9.57 -20.90 -7.96
C VAL A 169 11.05 -21.35 -8.09
N GLU A 170 11.56 -21.41 -9.32
CA GLU A 170 12.93 -21.86 -9.60
C GLU A 170 13.97 -20.75 -9.38
N THR A 171 13.55 -19.49 -9.43
CA THR A 171 14.44 -18.31 -9.34
C THR A 171 14.49 -17.67 -7.96
N GLY A 172 14.13 -18.42 -6.90
CA GLY A 172 14.26 -17.99 -5.51
C GLY A 172 13.02 -17.30 -4.92
N GLY A 173 11.87 -17.33 -5.61
CA GLY A 173 10.59 -16.92 -5.04
C GLY A 173 10.42 -15.41 -4.82
N LYS A 174 11.10 -14.60 -5.60
CA LYS A 174 11.12 -13.14 -5.41
C LYS A 174 9.71 -12.53 -5.43
N TRP A 175 8.79 -13.07 -6.23
CA TRP A 175 7.41 -12.57 -6.25
C TRP A 175 6.75 -12.66 -4.87
N ALA A 176 6.79 -13.83 -4.23
CA ALA A 176 6.23 -14.04 -2.91
C ALA A 176 6.94 -13.20 -1.83
N GLN A 177 8.27 -13.06 -1.92
CA GLN A 177 9.04 -12.23 -1.01
C GLN A 177 8.61 -10.75 -1.10
N ASP A 178 8.39 -10.21 -2.31
CA ASP A 178 7.95 -8.83 -2.50
C ASP A 178 6.52 -8.63 -1.96
N ILE A 179 5.60 -9.58 -2.18
CA ILE A 179 4.24 -9.52 -1.62
C ILE A 179 4.28 -9.54 -0.09
N ASN A 180 5.07 -10.43 0.53
CA ASN A 180 5.23 -10.49 1.99
C ASN A 180 5.87 -9.21 2.55
N LEU A 181 6.80 -8.59 1.83
CA LEU A 181 7.35 -7.29 2.21
C LEU A 181 6.26 -6.23 2.26
N PHE A 182 5.38 -6.16 1.27
CA PHE A 182 4.23 -5.24 1.27
C PHE A 182 3.25 -5.56 2.41
N PHE A 183 3.01 -6.82 2.71
CA PHE A 183 2.19 -7.22 3.87
C PHE A 183 2.78 -6.67 5.18
N SER A 184 4.09 -6.86 5.39
CA SER A 184 4.78 -6.35 6.58
C SER A 184 4.77 -4.81 6.65
N GLN A 185 4.86 -4.12 5.51
CA GLN A 185 4.72 -2.66 5.47
C GLN A 185 3.33 -2.21 5.94
N MET A 186 2.27 -2.88 5.50
CA MET A 186 0.90 -2.58 5.94
C MET A 186 0.67 -2.89 7.43
N GLU A 187 1.31 -3.93 7.97
CA GLU A 187 1.24 -4.25 9.40
C GLU A 187 1.96 -3.24 10.31
N SER A 188 2.88 -2.47 9.75
CA SER A 188 3.67 -1.47 10.48
C SER A 188 3.05 -0.06 10.47
N LEU A 189 1.90 0.14 9.81
CA LEU A 189 1.18 1.41 9.71
C LEU A 189 0.11 1.56 10.77
#